data_811e81808af324ed8040e020f5967f84
#
_entry.id   811e81808af324ed8040e020f5967f84
#
_cell.length_a   1.000
_cell.length_b   1.000
_cell.length_c   1.000
_cell.angle_alpha   90.00
_cell.angle_beta   90.00
_cell.angle_gamma   90.00
#
_symmetry.space_group_name_H-M   'P 1'
#
loop_
_entity.id
_entity.type
_entity.pdbx_description
1 polymer ?
#
loop_
_entity_poly.entity_id
_entity_poly.type
_entity_poly.pdbx_seq_one_letter_code
_entity_poly.pdbx_strand_id
1 'polypeptide(L)'
;DNDTLLIKVTQEGVACHTGRRSCFFTELESGEITSEVEINVDEAYGVVDTLYHTIQERKNADPEKSWTAKLFAKGDNTILKKVVEEAGEFCFAYKDGDESEMVYEAADLTYHMLVALAAKNVSPDRIKQELARRFDISGIAEKNSRNA
;
A
#
# COMPACT_ATOMS: atom_id res chain seq x y z
N ASP A 1 -19.14 -16.39 32.54
CA ASP A 1 -19.70 -17.06 31.39
C ASP A 1 -18.55 -17.58 30.61
N ASN A 2 -18.17 -18.29 30.00
CA ASN A 2 -17.00 -18.79 29.30
C ASN A 2 -17.07 -18.43 27.80
N ASP A 3 -17.54 -17.23 27.47
CA ASP A 3 -17.77 -16.75 26.11
C ASP A 3 -16.76 -15.69 25.67
N THR A 4 -15.78 -15.36 26.52
CA THR A 4 -14.75 -14.35 26.24
C THR A 4 -13.37 -14.96 26.23
N LEU A 5 -12.60 -14.70 25.16
CA LEU A 5 -11.21 -15.11 25.02
C LEU A 5 -10.28 -13.93 25.29
N LEU A 6 -9.42 -14.05 26.29
CA LEU A 6 -8.35 -13.08 26.56
C LEU A 6 -7.03 -13.53 25.91
N ILE A 7 -6.57 -12.77 24.92
CA ILE A 7 -5.28 -12.99 24.25
C ILE A 7 -4.30 -11.92 24.73
N LYS A 8 -3.15 -12.34 25.29
CA LYS A 8 -2.05 -11.45 25.67
C LYS A 8 -1.03 -11.44 24.54
N VAL A 9 -0.73 -10.25 24.02
CA VAL A 9 0.19 -10.05 22.89
C VAL A 9 1.17 -8.92 23.19
N THR A 10 2.33 -8.92 22.52
CA THR A 10 3.15 -7.73 22.39
C THR A 10 2.70 -7.00 21.14
N GLN A 11 2.18 -5.78 21.32
CA GLN A 11 1.65 -4.97 20.23
C GLN A 11 2.74 -4.05 19.68
N GLU A 12 2.94 -4.10 18.37
CA GLU A 12 3.73 -3.13 17.60
C GLU A 12 2.80 -2.24 16.79
N GLY A 13 3.02 -0.91 16.84
CA GLY A 13 2.19 0.08 16.16
C GLY A 13 0.82 0.29 16.79
N VAL A 14 -0.10 0.85 16.02
CA VAL A 14 -1.46 1.21 16.44
C VAL A 14 -2.45 0.08 16.16
N ALA A 15 -3.35 -0.19 17.11
CA ALA A 15 -4.40 -1.20 16.95
C ALA A 15 -5.78 -0.58 16.70
N CYS A 16 -5.97 0.71 16.98
CA CYS A 16 -7.24 1.39 16.79
C CYS A 16 -7.35 1.98 15.38
N HIS A 17 -8.52 1.82 14.75
CA HIS A 17 -8.84 2.40 13.43
C HIS A 17 -8.80 3.94 13.41
N THR A 18 -8.75 4.60 14.57
CA THR A 18 -8.59 6.06 14.68
C THR A 18 -7.12 6.51 14.74
N GLY A 19 -6.17 5.61 14.50
CA GLY A 19 -4.73 5.92 14.57
C GLY A 19 -4.16 6.00 15.98
N ARG A 20 -4.86 5.46 16.96
CA ARG A 20 -4.42 5.40 18.38
C ARG A 20 -3.92 4.00 18.71
N ARG A 21 -3.07 3.91 19.71
CA ARG A 21 -2.50 2.63 20.17
C ARG A 21 -3.58 1.64 20.63
N SER A 22 -4.68 2.12 21.23
CA SER A 22 -5.80 1.31 21.76
C SER A 22 -7.13 1.99 21.48
N CYS A 23 -8.21 1.21 21.42
CA CYS A 23 -9.58 1.73 21.41
C CYS A 23 -10.05 2.22 22.78
N PHE A 24 -9.33 1.91 23.85
CA PHE A 24 -9.59 2.37 25.22
C PHE A 24 -8.86 3.70 25.47
N PHE A 25 -9.34 4.77 24.83
CA PHE A 25 -8.71 6.09 24.87
C PHE A 25 -9.60 7.19 25.46
N THR A 26 -10.78 6.85 25.94
CA THR A 26 -11.67 7.78 26.62
C THR A 26 -11.92 7.30 28.05
N GLU A 27 -11.65 8.16 29.02
CA GLU A 27 -11.96 7.87 30.41
C GLU A 27 -13.46 7.95 30.65
N LEU A 28 -14.03 6.94 31.33
CA LEU A 28 -15.48 6.80 31.46
C LEU A 28 -16.10 7.88 32.35
N GLU A 29 -15.39 8.30 33.39
CA GLU A 29 -15.95 9.24 34.42
C GLU A 29 -15.83 10.70 33.92
N SER A 30 -14.69 11.10 33.37
CA SER A 30 -14.45 12.46 32.93
C SER A 30 -14.82 12.72 31.45
N GLY A 31 -14.88 11.66 30.64
CA GLY A 31 -15.02 11.76 29.18
C GLY A 31 -13.76 12.29 28.49
N GLU A 32 -12.64 12.43 29.22
CA GLU A 32 -11.39 12.93 28.66
C GLU A 32 -10.71 11.90 27.75
N ILE A 33 -10.08 12.43 26.68
CA ILE A 33 -9.28 11.60 25.77
C ILE A 33 -7.89 11.44 26.38
N THR A 34 -7.52 10.19 26.70
CA THR A 34 -6.28 9.83 27.41
C THR A 34 -5.15 9.36 26.48
N SER A 35 -5.41 9.24 25.18
CA SER A 35 -4.41 8.81 24.19
C SER A 35 -4.50 9.66 22.93
N GLU A 36 -3.36 10.14 22.49
CA GLU A 36 -3.25 10.90 21.24
C GLU A 36 -3.28 9.99 20.00
N VAL A 37 -3.52 10.60 18.83
CA VAL A 37 -3.41 9.94 17.53
C VAL A 37 -1.92 9.82 17.19
N GLU A 38 -1.41 8.59 17.07
CA GLU A 38 0.00 8.31 16.73
C GLU A 38 0.23 8.35 15.21
N ILE A 39 -0.78 7.94 14.41
CA ILE A 39 -0.73 8.01 12.95
C ILE A 39 -2.00 8.63 12.39
N ASN A 40 -1.86 9.43 11.34
CA ASN A 40 -3.00 9.86 10.54
C ASN A 40 -3.45 8.69 9.64
N VAL A 41 -4.61 8.13 9.94
CA VAL A 41 -5.15 6.94 9.25
C VAL A 41 -5.40 7.23 7.77
N ASP A 42 -5.92 8.42 7.45
CA ASP A 42 -6.20 8.82 6.07
C ASP A 42 -4.91 8.98 5.27
N GLU A 43 -3.86 9.54 5.88
CA GLU A 43 -2.54 9.64 5.25
C GLU A 43 -1.88 8.27 5.09
N ALA A 44 -1.96 7.41 6.10
CA ALA A 44 -1.31 6.11 6.08
C ALA A 44 -1.96 5.11 5.12
N TYR A 45 -3.30 5.08 5.08
CA TYR A 45 -4.05 4.09 4.29
C TYR A 45 -4.61 4.64 2.97
N GLY A 46 -4.75 5.96 2.85
CA GLY A 46 -5.18 6.66 1.63
C GLY A 46 -4.04 7.03 0.67
N VAL A 47 -2.77 6.83 1.07
CA VAL A 47 -1.60 7.30 0.31
C VAL A 47 -1.53 6.77 -1.12
N VAL A 48 -1.90 5.51 -1.34
CA VAL A 48 -1.87 4.87 -2.67
C VAL A 48 -2.91 5.51 -3.60
N ASP A 49 -4.09 5.81 -3.10
CA ASP A 49 -5.17 6.44 -3.89
C ASP A 49 -4.82 7.89 -4.23
N THR A 50 -4.32 8.64 -3.25
CA THR A 50 -3.83 10.01 -3.45
C THR A 50 -2.69 10.06 -4.46
N LEU A 51 -1.74 9.14 -4.36
CA LEU A 51 -0.64 9.02 -5.31
C LEU A 51 -1.14 8.70 -6.72
N TYR A 52 -2.09 7.78 -6.86
CA TYR A 52 -2.67 7.45 -8.16
C TYR A 52 -3.37 8.64 -8.81
N HIS A 53 -4.15 9.42 -8.06
CA HIS A 53 -4.76 10.65 -8.56
C HIS A 53 -3.71 11.66 -9.01
N THR A 54 -2.66 11.87 -8.22
CA THR A 54 -1.52 12.73 -8.59
C THR A 54 -0.84 12.25 -9.88
N ILE A 55 -0.66 10.95 -10.06
CA ILE A 55 -0.10 10.35 -11.27
C ILE A 55 -1.02 10.64 -12.48
N GLN A 56 -2.33 10.49 -12.33
CA GLN A 56 -3.31 10.77 -13.39
C GLN A 56 -3.29 12.25 -13.80
N GLU A 57 -3.25 13.17 -12.86
CA GLU A 57 -3.14 14.61 -13.14
C GLU A 57 -1.88 14.96 -13.92
N ARG A 58 -0.76 14.29 -13.63
CA ARG A 58 0.52 14.52 -14.30
C ARG A 58 0.65 13.89 -15.68
N LYS A 59 -0.33 13.13 -16.12
CA LYS A 59 -0.33 12.45 -17.43
C LYS A 59 -0.13 13.41 -18.60
N ASN A 60 -0.71 14.60 -18.49
CA ASN A 60 -0.65 15.66 -19.51
C ASN A 60 0.24 16.85 -19.08
N ALA A 61 1.03 16.69 -18.01
CA ALA A 61 1.94 17.72 -17.55
C ALA A 61 3.18 17.83 -18.45
N ASP A 62 3.94 18.90 -18.27
CA ASP A 62 5.20 19.13 -19.00
C ASP A 62 6.26 18.06 -18.62
N PRO A 63 6.73 17.25 -19.60
CA PRO A 63 7.76 16.23 -19.35
C PRO A 63 9.11 16.78 -18.88
N GLU A 64 9.40 18.06 -19.12
CA GLU A 64 10.63 18.72 -18.65
C GLU A 64 10.56 19.08 -17.15
N LYS A 65 9.33 19.12 -16.58
CA LYS A 65 9.07 19.50 -15.20
C LYS A 65 8.52 18.37 -14.32
N SER A 66 8.16 17.22 -14.92
CA SER A 66 7.55 16.11 -14.22
C SER A 66 8.14 14.78 -14.69
N TRP A 67 8.75 14.05 -13.74
CA TRP A 67 9.22 12.69 -14.02
C TRP A 67 8.09 11.76 -14.47
N THR A 68 6.92 11.83 -13.82
CA THR A 68 5.73 11.06 -14.20
C THR A 68 5.32 11.36 -15.63
N ALA A 69 5.23 12.64 -16.02
CA ALA A 69 4.92 13.03 -17.40
C ALA A 69 5.96 12.52 -18.39
N LYS A 70 7.25 12.55 -18.02
CA LYS A 70 8.35 12.03 -18.83
C LYS A 70 8.24 10.52 -19.05
N LEU A 71 7.81 9.76 -18.04
CA LEU A 71 7.55 8.33 -18.19
C LEU A 71 6.42 8.07 -19.20
N PHE A 72 5.30 8.78 -19.09
CA PHE A 72 4.20 8.67 -20.05
C PHE A 72 4.62 9.05 -21.48
N ALA A 73 5.37 10.14 -21.64
CA ALA A 73 5.86 10.57 -22.93
C ALA A 73 6.83 9.56 -23.59
N LYS A 74 7.62 8.83 -22.78
CA LYS A 74 8.52 7.77 -23.26
C LYS A 74 7.79 6.46 -23.58
N GLY A 75 6.59 6.29 -23.09
CA GLY A 75 5.68 5.18 -23.39
C GLY A 75 5.92 3.89 -22.60
N ASP A 76 5.11 2.90 -22.94
CA ASP A 76 4.94 1.64 -22.18
C ASP A 76 6.25 0.92 -21.89
N ASN A 77 7.15 0.80 -22.88
CA ASN A 77 8.41 0.08 -22.69
C ASN A 77 9.29 0.69 -21.59
N THR A 78 9.31 2.03 -21.49
CA THR A 78 10.07 2.70 -20.43
C THR A 78 9.43 2.50 -19.07
N ILE A 79 8.11 2.57 -19.00
CA ILE A 79 7.34 2.34 -17.76
C ILE A 79 7.58 0.89 -17.27
N LEU A 80 7.41 -0.09 -18.16
CA LEU A 80 7.58 -1.50 -17.81
C LEU A 80 9.02 -1.86 -17.46
N LYS A 81 10.00 -1.22 -18.13
CA LYS A 81 11.42 -1.38 -17.76
C LYS A 81 11.64 -0.95 -16.30
N LYS A 82 11.08 0.18 -15.87
CA LYS A 82 11.21 0.64 -14.49
C LYS A 82 10.56 -0.32 -13.49
N VAL A 83 9.38 -0.87 -13.78
CA VAL A 83 8.75 -1.89 -12.92
C VAL A 83 9.66 -3.10 -12.71
N VAL A 84 10.34 -3.58 -13.77
CA VAL A 84 11.25 -4.73 -13.66
C VAL A 84 12.54 -4.37 -12.92
N GLU A 85 13.06 -3.16 -13.13
CA GLU A 85 14.26 -2.62 -12.46
C GLU A 85 14.04 -2.56 -10.94
N GLU A 86 12.99 -1.86 -10.48
CA GLU A 86 12.67 -1.71 -9.06
C GLU A 86 12.32 -3.07 -8.38
N ALA A 87 11.65 -3.96 -9.11
CA ALA A 87 11.42 -5.32 -8.60
C ALA A 87 12.73 -6.10 -8.38
N GLY A 88 13.73 -5.90 -9.26
CA GLY A 88 15.06 -6.48 -9.12
C GLY A 88 15.81 -5.91 -7.93
N GLU A 89 15.80 -4.59 -7.77
CA GLU A 89 16.45 -3.87 -6.66
C GLU A 89 15.84 -4.27 -5.32
N PHE A 90 14.52 -4.37 -5.23
CA PHE A 90 13.84 -4.93 -4.04
C PHE A 90 14.33 -6.35 -3.71
N CYS A 91 14.49 -7.23 -4.71
CA CYS A 91 14.98 -8.59 -4.46
C CYS A 91 16.42 -8.61 -3.93
N PHE A 92 17.28 -7.70 -4.38
CA PHE A 92 18.64 -7.57 -3.86
C PHE A 92 18.64 -7.03 -2.43
N ALA A 93 17.90 -5.96 -2.15
CA ALA A 93 17.75 -5.41 -0.80
C ALA A 93 17.23 -6.46 0.19
N TYR A 94 16.22 -7.25 -0.21
CA TYR A 94 15.72 -8.37 0.60
C TYR A 94 16.79 -9.41 0.88
N LYS A 95 17.58 -9.79 -0.11
CA LYS A 95 18.64 -10.79 0.02
C LYS A 95 19.78 -10.32 0.93
N ASP A 96 20.09 -9.03 0.86
CA ASP A 96 21.15 -8.41 1.66
C ASP A 96 20.68 -8.13 3.11
N GLY A 97 19.39 -8.20 3.37
CA GLY A 97 18.79 -7.99 4.69
C GLY A 97 18.74 -6.51 5.11
N ASP A 98 18.81 -5.59 4.16
CA ASP A 98 18.70 -4.15 4.42
C ASP A 98 17.23 -3.72 4.43
N GLU A 99 16.68 -3.54 5.64
CA GLU A 99 15.29 -3.16 5.83
C GLU A 99 14.96 -1.78 5.22
N SER A 100 15.88 -0.83 5.31
CA SER A 100 15.69 0.52 4.78
C SER A 100 15.61 0.50 3.27
N GLU A 101 16.52 -0.20 2.63
CA GLU A 101 16.52 -0.38 1.17
C GLU A 101 15.31 -1.20 0.69
N MET A 102 14.91 -2.24 1.44
CA MET A 102 13.67 -2.98 1.12
C MET A 102 12.45 -2.07 1.08
N VAL A 103 12.29 -1.17 2.06
CA VAL A 103 11.18 -0.22 2.11
C VAL A 103 11.26 0.78 0.95
N TYR A 104 12.46 1.28 0.67
CA TYR A 104 12.71 2.24 -0.41
C TYR A 104 12.33 1.62 -1.77
N GLU A 105 12.88 0.46 -2.10
CA GLU A 105 12.63 -0.21 -3.37
C GLU A 105 11.19 -0.71 -3.52
N ALA A 106 10.54 -1.12 -2.42
CA ALA A 106 9.12 -1.46 -2.42
C ALA A 106 8.25 -0.24 -2.73
N ALA A 107 8.63 0.95 -2.24
CA ALA A 107 7.92 2.19 -2.55
C ALA A 107 8.09 2.57 -4.03
N ASP A 108 9.30 2.48 -4.58
CA ASP A 108 9.57 2.77 -5.98
C ASP A 108 8.87 1.78 -6.91
N LEU A 109 8.89 0.50 -6.60
CA LEU A 109 8.14 -0.52 -7.32
C LEU A 109 6.63 -0.21 -7.30
N THR A 110 6.08 0.14 -6.14
CA THR A 110 4.66 0.51 -6.00
C THR A 110 4.33 1.74 -6.87
N TYR A 111 5.16 2.78 -6.82
CA TYR A 111 4.99 3.96 -7.66
C TYR A 111 4.97 3.61 -9.16
N HIS A 112 5.96 2.85 -9.64
CA HIS A 112 6.05 2.49 -11.05
C HIS A 112 4.92 1.54 -11.49
N MET A 113 4.42 0.67 -10.61
CA MET A 113 3.21 -0.12 -10.85
C MET A 113 1.98 0.77 -11.01
N LEU A 114 1.81 1.79 -10.16
CA LEU A 114 0.70 2.75 -10.28
C LEU A 114 0.79 3.56 -11.58
N VAL A 115 1.99 3.95 -12.02
CA VAL A 115 2.19 4.60 -13.33
C VAL A 115 1.77 3.67 -14.47
N ALA A 116 2.14 2.40 -14.43
CA ALA A 116 1.73 1.41 -15.43
C ALA A 116 0.21 1.20 -15.48
N LEU A 117 -0.44 1.12 -14.31
CA LEU A 117 -1.90 1.05 -14.20
C LEU A 117 -2.56 2.31 -14.76
N ALA A 118 -2.05 3.48 -14.41
CA ALA A 118 -2.54 4.76 -14.89
C ALA A 118 -2.40 4.87 -16.42
N ALA A 119 -1.32 4.36 -17.02
CA ALA A 119 -1.15 4.33 -18.47
C ALA A 119 -2.30 3.60 -19.18
N LYS A 120 -2.87 2.59 -18.55
CA LYS A 120 -4.00 1.80 -19.06
C LYS A 120 -5.35 2.20 -18.47
N ASN A 121 -5.42 3.29 -17.68
CA ASN A 121 -6.62 3.76 -16.97
C ASN A 121 -7.25 2.69 -16.06
N VAL A 122 -6.42 1.87 -15.42
CA VAL A 122 -6.84 0.85 -14.43
C VAL A 122 -6.73 1.45 -13.04
N SER A 123 -7.84 1.56 -12.31
CA SER A 123 -7.84 2.04 -10.92
C SER A 123 -7.20 1.02 -9.97
N PRO A 124 -6.42 1.48 -8.97
CA PRO A 124 -5.90 0.61 -7.91
C PRO A 124 -7.00 -0.08 -7.09
N ASP A 125 -8.23 0.46 -7.07
CA ASP A 125 -9.37 -0.20 -6.43
C ASP A 125 -9.67 -1.59 -6.99
N ARG A 126 -9.39 -1.82 -8.28
CA ARG A 126 -9.55 -3.14 -8.88
C ARG A 126 -8.57 -4.15 -8.31
N ILE A 127 -7.37 -3.71 -7.92
CA ILE A 127 -6.40 -4.57 -7.23
C ILE A 127 -6.89 -4.88 -5.82
N LYS A 128 -7.39 -3.87 -5.09
CA LYS A 128 -7.97 -4.06 -3.75
C LYS A 128 -9.14 -5.05 -3.78
N GLN A 129 -10.04 -4.91 -4.76
CA GLN A 129 -11.16 -5.83 -4.97
C GLN A 129 -10.70 -7.26 -5.25
N GLU A 130 -9.69 -7.44 -6.12
CA GLU A 130 -9.15 -8.75 -6.43
C GLU A 130 -8.44 -9.38 -5.21
N LEU A 131 -7.71 -8.59 -4.43
CA LEU A 131 -7.11 -9.05 -3.19
C LEU A 131 -8.19 -9.45 -2.17
N ALA A 132 -9.22 -8.62 -1.99
CA ALA A 132 -10.34 -8.91 -1.09
C ALA A 132 -11.07 -10.20 -1.50
N ARG A 133 -11.28 -10.43 -2.80
CA ARG A 133 -11.85 -11.67 -3.33
C ARG A 133 -11.06 -12.92 -2.93
N ARG A 134 -9.76 -12.78 -2.71
CA ARG A 134 -8.87 -13.91 -2.37
C ARG A 134 -8.79 -14.19 -0.87
N PHE A 135 -9.28 -13.32 0.02
CA PHE A 135 -9.12 -13.50 1.46
C PHE A 135 -9.75 -14.80 1.98
N ASP A 136 -10.90 -15.21 1.43
CA ASP A 136 -11.63 -16.40 1.85
C ASP A 136 -11.25 -17.65 1.01
N ILE A 137 -10.29 -17.54 0.09
CA ILE A 137 -9.87 -18.63 -0.79
C ILE A 137 -8.48 -19.12 -0.38
N SER A 138 -8.32 -20.41 -0.08
CA SER A 138 -6.97 -20.93 0.18
C SER A 138 -6.07 -20.75 -1.04
N GLY A 139 -4.80 -20.39 -0.84
CA GLY A 139 -3.85 -20.17 -1.94
C GLY A 139 -3.68 -21.41 -2.85
N ILE A 140 -3.90 -22.60 -2.32
CA ILE A 140 -3.90 -23.87 -3.10
C ILE A 140 -5.13 -23.93 -4.00
N ALA A 141 -6.33 -23.62 -3.48
CA ALA A 141 -7.55 -23.61 -4.26
C ALA A 141 -7.52 -22.56 -5.38
N GLU A 142 -7.01 -21.34 -5.07
CA GLU A 142 -6.83 -20.29 -6.07
C GLU A 142 -5.85 -20.69 -7.18
N LYS A 143 -4.72 -21.31 -6.82
CA LYS A 143 -3.74 -21.80 -7.80
C LYS A 143 -4.32 -22.89 -8.72
N ASN A 144 -5.11 -23.79 -8.17
CA ASN A 144 -5.75 -24.86 -8.93
C ASN A 144 -6.82 -24.32 -9.89
N SER A 145 -7.58 -23.28 -9.49
CA SER A 145 -8.61 -22.67 -10.34
C SER A 145 -8.07 -21.96 -11.58
N ARG A 146 -6.79 -21.53 -11.57
CA ARG A 146 -6.13 -20.88 -12.73
C ARG A 146 -5.68 -21.87 -13.81
N ASN A 147 -5.59 -23.14 -13.46
CA ASN A 147 -5.12 -24.20 -14.35
C ASN A 147 -6.30 -25.03 -14.92
N ALA A 148 -7.52 -24.67 -14.60
CA ALA A 148 -8.76 -25.25 -15.11
C ALA A 148 -9.39 -24.33 -16.17
#